data_99b57b6053f7d0139d55964462a3f5c7
#
_entry.id   99b57b6053f7d0139d55964462a3f5c7
#
_cell.length_a   1.000
_cell.length_b   1.000
_cell.length_c   1.000
_cell.angle_alpha   90.00
_cell.angle_beta   90.00
_cell.angle_gamma   90.00
#
_symmetry.space_group_name_H-M   'P 1'
#
loop_
_entity.id
_entity.type
_entity.pdbx_description
1 polymer ?
#
loop_
_entity_poly.entity_id
_entity_poly.type
_entity_poly.pdbx_seq_one_letter_code
_entity_poly.pdbx_strand_id
1 'polypeptide(L)'
;VQYAVELTAGKMPLQRDGISIYTSFPGRGTQDAFEYTCRALRDKRYCCDTTLHHPGAQSGQRGQFLFTMRVNEQSMVMTPADGMPQHSYFEADRRSKDSHEAAMKWRDEKINFANTLLSLPPEKCLRVL
;
A
#
# COMPACT_ATOMS: atom_id res chain seq x y z
N VAL A 1 0.63 -7.06 3.58
CA VAL A 1 1.36 -8.36 3.60
C VAL A 1 0.62 -9.37 4.46
N GLN A 2 0.43 -9.10 5.75
CA GLN A 2 -0.26 -10.03 6.66
C GLN A 2 -1.61 -10.50 6.08
N TYR A 3 -2.44 -9.58 5.63
CA TYR A 3 -3.76 -9.90 5.07
C TYR A 3 -3.68 -10.82 3.84
N ALA A 4 -2.71 -10.58 2.95
CA ALA A 4 -2.49 -11.46 1.81
C ALA A 4 -2.08 -12.88 2.26
N VAL A 5 -1.26 -13.00 3.29
CA VAL A 5 -0.85 -14.30 3.86
C VAL A 5 -2.05 -15.03 4.48
N GLU A 6 -2.87 -14.33 5.24
CA GLU A 6 -4.08 -14.89 5.85
C GLU A 6 -5.07 -15.42 4.80
N LEU A 7 -5.31 -14.64 3.74
CA LEU A 7 -6.23 -15.01 2.66
C LEU A 7 -5.71 -16.16 1.77
N THR A 8 -4.40 -16.36 1.70
CA THR A 8 -3.79 -17.47 0.94
C THR A 8 -3.51 -18.69 1.78
N ALA A 9 -4.18 -18.85 2.91
CA ALA A 9 -3.96 -19.93 3.88
C ALA A 9 -2.49 -20.05 4.34
N GLY A 10 -1.76 -18.94 4.30
CA GLY A 10 -0.41 -18.85 4.79
C GLY A 10 -0.35 -19.05 6.29
N LYS A 11 0.72 -19.69 6.76
CA LYS A 11 0.96 -19.90 8.19
C LYS A 11 1.82 -18.78 8.76
N MET A 12 1.50 -18.35 9.97
CA MET A 12 2.44 -17.55 10.76
C MET A 12 3.42 -18.45 11.51
N PRO A 13 4.67 -18.08 11.68
CA PRO A 13 5.30 -16.81 11.28
C PRO A 13 5.49 -16.68 9.76
N LEU A 14 5.47 -15.43 9.29
CA LEU A 14 5.59 -15.07 7.88
C LEU A 14 6.90 -15.60 7.27
N GLN A 15 6.81 -16.44 6.26
CA GLN A 15 7.97 -16.87 5.48
C GLN A 15 8.30 -15.81 4.42
N ARG A 16 9.32 -15.01 4.68
CA ARG A 16 9.69 -13.84 3.85
C ARG A 16 9.95 -14.20 2.40
N ASP A 17 10.61 -15.33 2.17
CA ASP A 17 11.09 -15.71 0.84
C ASP A 17 9.95 -16.11 -0.12
N GLY A 18 8.80 -16.52 0.41
CA GLY A 18 7.62 -16.87 -0.36
C GLY A 18 6.77 -15.69 -0.82
N ILE A 19 7.19 -14.42 -0.56
CA ILE A 19 6.37 -13.24 -0.84
C ILE A 19 7.02 -12.42 -1.95
N SER A 20 6.28 -12.22 -3.05
CA SER A 20 6.64 -11.28 -4.12
C SER A 20 5.58 -10.21 -4.25
N ILE A 21 6.00 -9.01 -4.64
CA ILE A 21 5.14 -7.82 -4.69
C ILE A 21 5.29 -7.15 -6.04
N TYR A 22 4.15 -6.90 -6.68
CA TYR A 22 4.03 -6.11 -7.90
C TYR A 22 3.06 -4.96 -7.60
N THR A 23 3.44 -3.74 -7.95
CA THR A 23 2.60 -2.57 -7.68
C THR A 23 2.71 -1.54 -8.77
N SER A 24 1.65 -0.76 -8.99
CA SER A 24 1.70 0.43 -9.82
C SER A 24 1.97 1.71 -9.03
N PHE A 25 2.05 1.63 -7.69
CA PHE A 25 2.24 2.79 -6.84
C PHE A 25 3.72 2.99 -6.46
N PRO A 26 4.38 4.07 -6.96
CA PRO A 26 5.82 4.30 -6.76
C PRO A 26 6.14 4.98 -5.42
N GLY A 27 5.29 4.84 -4.42
CA GLY A 27 5.46 5.50 -3.12
C GLY A 27 6.64 4.96 -2.33
N ARG A 28 7.54 5.85 -1.90
CA ARG A 28 8.74 5.48 -1.13
C ARG A 28 8.40 4.80 0.20
N GLY A 29 7.43 5.35 0.94
CA GLY A 29 6.99 4.74 2.19
C GLY A 29 6.41 3.34 2.01
N THR A 30 5.79 3.05 0.87
CA THR A 30 5.31 1.72 0.51
C THR A 30 6.47 0.76 0.27
N GLN A 31 7.52 1.21 -0.42
CA GLN A 31 8.74 0.44 -0.64
C GLN A 31 9.43 0.10 0.69
N ASP A 32 9.60 1.11 1.55
CA ASP A 32 10.21 0.95 2.87
C ASP A 32 9.42 -0.03 3.73
N ALA A 33 8.09 0.03 3.69
CA ALA A 33 7.23 -0.89 4.42
C ALA A 33 7.37 -2.35 3.94
N PHE A 34 7.46 -2.58 2.64
CA PHE A 34 7.68 -3.91 2.08
C PHE A 34 9.09 -4.42 2.37
N GLU A 35 10.10 -3.55 2.30
CA GLU A 35 11.46 -3.92 2.68
C GLU A 35 11.55 -4.32 4.16
N TYR A 36 10.95 -3.52 5.03
CA TYR A 36 10.93 -3.80 6.46
C TYR A 36 10.22 -5.12 6.79
N THR A 37 9.08 -5.37 6.13
CA THR A 37 8.23 -6.54 6.45
C THR A 37 8.79 -7.83 5.88
N CYS A 38 9.21 -7.85 4.63
CA CYS A 38 9.58 -9.09 3.94
C CYS A 38 10.86 -9.02 3.10
N ARG A 39 11.64 -7.94 3.18
CA ARG A 39 12.88 -7.72 2.43
C ARG A 39 12.71 -7.85 0.90
N ALA A 40 11.54 -7.49 0.41
CA ALA A 40 11.18 -7.74 -0.98
C ALA A 40 12.06 -6.96 -1.99
N LEU A 41 12.52 -5.76 -1.64
CA LEU A 41 13.39 -4.95 -2.50
C LEU A 41 14.80 -5.54 -2.55
N ARG A 42 15.41 -5.79 -1.39
CA ARG A 42 16.75 -6.36 -1.27
C ARG A 42 16.87 -7.70 -2.00
N ASP A 43 15.86 -8.54 -1.86
CA ASP A 43 15.85 -9.89 -2.42
C ASP A 43 15.25 -9.95 -3.83
N LYS A 44 15.08 -8.77 -4.49
CA LYS A 44 14.57 -8.63 -5.87
C LYS A 44 13.19 -9.27 -6.12
N ARG A 45 12.34 -9.27 -5.10
CA ARG A 45 10.96 -9.78 -5.16
C ARG A 45 9.92 -8.66 -5.17
N TYR A 46 10.37 -7.43 -5.39
CA TYR A 46 9.53 -6.23 -5.55
C TYR A 46 9.70 -5.68 -6.97
N CYS A 47 8.58 -5.41 -7.61
CA CYS A 47 8.54 -4.74 -8.91
C CYS A 47 7.50 -3.61 -8.86
N CYS A 48 7.91 -2.41 -9.29
CA CYS A 48 7.00 -1.30 -9.46
C CYS A 48 6.90 -0.96 -10.95
N ASP A 49 5.70 -1.08 -11.49
CA ASP A 49 5.38 -0.72 -12.86
C ASP A 49 4.16 0.20 -12.88
N THR A 50 4.41 1.49 -13.07
CA THR A 50 3.37 2.54 -13.06
C THR A 50 2.41 2.45 -14.26
N THR A 51 2.68 1.59 -15.23
CA THR A 51 1.79 1.34 -16.37
C THR A 51 0.70 0.31 -16.07
N LEU A 52 0.87 -0.48 -14.99
CA LEU A 52 -0.16 -1.41 -14.55
C LEU A 52 -1.43 -0.66 -14.13
N HIS A 53 -2.55 -1.09 -14.69
CA HIS A 53 -3.84 -0.47 -14.46
C HIS A 53 -4.91 -1.51 -14.18
N HIS A 54 -5.77 -1.22 -13.21
CA HIS A 54 -6.98 -2.00 -12.94
C HIS A 54 -8.17 -1.06 -12.72
N PRO A 55 -9.31 -1.25 -13.39
CA PRO A 55 -10.44 -0.32 -13.32
C PRO A 55 -11.05 -0.20 -11.92
N GLY A 56 -10.91 -1.23 -11.09
CA GLY A 56 -11.35 -1.22 -9.70
C GLY A 56 -10.34 -0.64 -8.70
N ALA A 57 -9.12 -0.30 -9.12
CA ALA A 57 -8.12 0.22 -8.21
C ALA A 57 -8.26 1.73 -8.00
N GLN A 58 -8.08 2.16 -6.75
CA GLN A 58 -8.11 3.57 -6.39
C GLN A 58 -6.91 4.31 -6.97
N SER A 59 -7.15 5.51 -7.52
CA SER A 59 -6.11 6.35 -8.11
C SER A 59 -5.61 7.41 -7.12
N GLY A 60 -4.30 7.57 -7.06
CA GLY A 60 -3.62 8.68 -6.40
C GLY A 60 -2.89 9.57 -7.41
N GLN A 61 -2.22 10.60 -6.95
CA GLN A 61 -1.49 11.55 -7.82
C GLN A 61 -0.30 10.90 -8.57
N ARG A 62 0.28 9.84 -8.01
CA ARG A 62 1.51 9.22 -8.53
C ARG A 62 1.27 7.88 -9.21
N GLY A 63 0.03 7.44 -9.31
CA GLY A 63 -0.35 6.14 -9.84
C GLY A 63 -1.50 5.54 -9.07
N GLN A 64 -1.92 4.35 -9.47
CA GLN A 64 -2.97 3.63 -8.75
C GLN A 64 -2.41 2.92 -7.52
N PHE A 65 -3.21 2.87 -6.46
CA PHE A 65 -2.92 2.03 -5.30
C PHE A 65 -3.28 0.57 -5.63
N LEU A 66 -2.51 -0.02 -6.52
CA LEU A 66 -2.68 -1.40 -6.95
C LEU A 66 -1.53 -2.24 -6.42
N PHE A 67 -1.84 -3.27 -5.64
CA PHE A 67 -0.88 -4.16 -5.03
C PHE A 67 -1.21 -5.60 -5.39
N THR A 68 -0.37 -6.23 -6.17
CA THR A 68 -0.43 -7.68 -6.40
C THR A 68 0.59 -8.34 -5.49
N MET A 69 0.12 -9.14 -4.57
CA MET A 69 0.98 -9.94 -3.69
C MET A 69 0.87 -11.40 -4.08
N ARG A 70 2.02 -11.99 -4.36
CA ARG A 70 2.13 -13.44 -4.54
C ARG A 70 2.70 -14.03 -3.26
N VAL A 71 1.95 -14.94 -2.66
CA VAL A 71 2.37 -15.69 -1.48
C VAL A 71 2.47 -17.15 -1.90
N ASN A 72 3.70 -17.67 -1.95
CA ASN A 72 4.00 -18.97 -2.58
C ASN A 72 3.51 -18.98 -4.05
N GLU A 73 2.55 -19.84 -4.38
CA GLU A 73 2.01 -19.96 -5.74
C GLU A 73 0.67 -19.21 -5.94
N GLN A 74 0.13 -18.62 -4.87
CA GLN A 74 -1.14 -17.91 -4.93
C GLN A 74 -0.91 -16.41 -5.09
N SER A 75 -1.64 -15.79 -5.99
CA SER A 75 -1.58 -14.35 -6.23
C SER A 75 -2.90 -13.68 -5.84
N MET A 76 -2.77 -12.49 -5.28
CA MET A 76 -3.90 -11.68 -4.83
C MET A 76 -3.69 -10.24 -5.24
N VAL A 77 -4.71 -9.64 -5.82
CA VAL A 77 -4.73 -8.24 -6.24
C VAL A 77 -5.56 -7.44 -5.26
N MET A 78 -4.97 -6.39 -4.72
CA MET A 78 -5.59 -5.57 -3.67
C MET A 78 -5.47 -4.08 -3.97
N THR A 79 -6.43 -3.33 -3.47
CA THR A 79 -6.43 -1.87 -3.44
C THR A 79 -6.92 -1.41 -2.07
N PRO A 80 -6.69 -0.16 -1.64
CA PRO A 80 -7.31 0.36 -0.43
C PRO A 80 -8.83 0.20 -0.46
N ALA A 81 -9.42 0.01 0.72
CA ALA A 81 -10.86 -0.02 0.87
C ALA A 81 -11.48 1.33 0.48
N ASP A 82 -12.76 1.33 0.11
CA ASP A 82 -13.46 2.55 -0.29
C ASP A 82 -13.41 3.59 0.83
N GLY A 83 -13.10 4.83 0.47
CA GLY A 83 -12.89 5.92 1.42
C GLY A 83 -11.53 5.95 2.12
N MET A 84 -10.61 5.07 1.74
CA MET A 84 -9.23 5.05 2.26
C MET A 84 -8.20 5.25 1.14
N PRO A 85 -7.25 6.20 1.28
CA PRO A 85 -7.27 7.31 2.25
C PRO A 85 -8.48 8.22 2.08
N GLN A 86 -8.82 8.99 3.12
CA GLN A 86 -9.90 9.98 3.06
C GLN A 86 -9.57 11.11 2.06
N HIS A 87 -10.59 11.84 1.61
CA HIS A 87 -10.43 12.93 0.65
C HIS A 87 -9.43 14.01 1.12
N SER A 88 -9.44 14.35 2.41
CA SER A 88 -8.50 15.30 3.03
C SER A 88 -7.03 14.95 2.83
N TYR A 89 -6.71 13.65 2.85
CA TYR A 89 -5.36 13.15 2.56
C TYR A 89 -4.89 13.53 1.14
N PHE A 90 -5.73 13.30 0.13
CA PHE A 90 -5.38 13.63 -1.25
C PHE A 90 -5.32 15.14 -1.50
N GLU A 91 -6.18 15.93 -0.84
CA GLU A 91 -6.12 17.39 -0.91
C GLU A 91 -4.83 17.93 -0.29
N ALA A 92 -4.47 17.44 0.89
CA ALA A 92 -3.25 17.84 1.56
C ALA A 92 -2.00 17.47 0.76
N ASP A 93 -1.97 16.28 0.11
CA ASP A 93 -0.88 15.89 -0.79
C ASP A 93 -0.75 16.86 -1.97
N ARG A 94 -1.84 17.19 -2.64
CA ARG A 94 -1.84 18.13 -3.78
C ARG A 94 -1.28 19.50 -3.40
N ARG A 95 -1.61 19.99 -2.21
CA ARG A 95 -1.24 21.33 -1.74
C ARG A 95 0.07 21.38 -0.97
N SER A 96 0.71 20.23 -0.74
CA SER A 96 1.87 20.10 0.14
C SER A 96 3.08 20.97 -0.21
N LYS A 97 3.14 21.46 -1.45
CA LYS A 97 4.22 22.33 -1.95
C LYS A 97 3.87 23.82 -1.97
N ASP A 98 2.62 24.18 -1.63
CA ASP A 98 2.15 25.57 -1.76
C ASP A 98 2.74 26.48 -0.67
N SER A 99 2.97 25.94 0.53
CA SER A 99 3.53 26.68 1.66
C SER A 99 4.09 25.75 2.73
N HIS A 100 4.83 26.29 3.69
CA HIS A 100 5.29 25.55 4.86
C HIS A 100 4.10 25.00 5.68
N GLU A 101 3.05 25.81 5.86
CA GLU A 101 1.83 25.38 6.56
C GLU A 101 1.14 24.21 5.84
N ALA A 102 1.04 24.25 4.52
CA ALA A 102 0.49 23.16 3.72
C ALA A 102 1.33 21.87 3.82
N ALA A 103 2.66 22.01 3.88
CA ALA A 103 3.55 20.87 4.10
C ALA A 103 3.36 20.24 5.49
N MET A 104 3.16 21.06 6.53
CA MET A 104 2.86 20.59 7.89
C MET A 104 1.50 19.87 7.94
N LYS A 105 0.47 20.44 7.31
CA LYS A 105 -0.84 19.80 7.19
C LYS A 105 -0.76 18.44 6.49
N TRP A 106 0.02 18.36 5.43
CA TRP A 106 0.29 17.08 4.74
C TRP A 106 0.95 16.05 5.65
N ARG A 107 1.91 16.47 6.47
CA ARG A 107 2.54 15.61 7.46
C ARG A 107 1.52 15.06 8.46
N ASP A 108 0.65 15.92 8.98
CA ASP A 108 -0.35 15.55 9.97
C ASP A 108 -1.39 14.57 9.37
N GLU A 109 -1.82 14.79 8.14
CA GLU A 109 -2.70 13.87 7.42
C GLU A 109 -2.06 12.49 7.23
N LYS A 110 -0.76 12.41 6.95
CA LYS A 110 -0.05 11.13 6.88
C LYS A 110 -0.03 10.39 8.22
N ILE A 111 0.19 11.11 9.32
CA ILE A 111 0.18 10.54 10.66
C ILE A 111 -1.22 10.04 11.02
N ASN A 112 -2.24 10.84 10.75
CA ASN A 112 -3.63 10.47 10.99
C ASN A 112 -4.03 9.22 10.19
N PHE A 113 -3.64 9.16 8.93
CA PHE A 113 -3.91 8.00 8.08
C PHE A 113 -3.18 6.74 8.60
N ALA A 114 -1.91 6.87 8.99
CA ALA A 114 -1.16 5.76 9.58
C ALA A 114 -1.82 5.24 10.87
N ASN A 115 -2.25 6.13 11.76
CA ASN A 115 -2.97 5.76 12.98
C ASN A 115 -4.31 5.07 12.67
N THR A 116 -5.03 5.53 11.66
CA THR A 116 -6.26 4.89 11.18
C THR A 116 -5.99 3.45 10.71
N LEU A 117 -4.96 3.26 9.87
CA LEU A 117 -4.58 1.93 9.39
C LEU A 117 -4.18 0.98 10.53
N LEU A 118 -3.47 1.48 11.54
CA LEU A 118 -3.05 0.69 12.70
C LEU A 118 -4.20 0.34 13.65
N SER A 119 -5.27 1.13 13.66
CA SER A 119 -6.44 0.93 14.53
C SER A 119 -7.52 0.01 13.93
N LEU A 120 -7.43 -0.30 12.65
CA LEU A 120 -8.43 -1.08 11.93
C LEU A 120 -7.87 -2.47 11.55
N PRO A 121 -8.73 -3.49 11.51
CA PRO A 121 -8.33 -4.77 10.98
C PRO A 121 -8.07 -4.69 9.47
N PRO A 122 -7.17 -5.52 8.90
CA PRO A 122 -6.71 -5.41 7.51
C PRO A 122 -7.84 -5.41 6.47
N GLU A 123 -8.90 -6.18 6.68
CA GLU A 123 -10.07 -6.29 5.79
C GLU A 123 -10.91 -4.99 5.73
N LYS A 124 -10.70 -4.08 6.68
CA LYS A 124 -11.30 -2.73 6.65
C LYS A 124 -10.42 -1.70 5.94
N CYS A 125 -9.14 -2.02 5.77
CA CYS A 125 -8.16 -1.15 5.14
C CYS A 125 -7.97 -1.45 3.64
N LEU A 126 -8.14 -2.71 3.26
CA LEU A 126 -7.88 -3.22 1.92
C LEU A 126 -9.07 -4.03 1.41
N ARG A 127 -9.29 -4.00 0.11
CA ARG A 127 -10.20 -4.91 -0.58
C ARG A 127 -9.48 -5.67 -1.69
N VAL A 128 -9.92 -6.88 -1.92
CA VAL A 128 -9.47 -7.73 -3.03
C VAL A 128 -10.23 -7.34 -4.30
N LEU A 129 -9.53 -7.30 -5.41
CA LEU A 129 -10.06 -6.98 -6.74
C LEU A 129 -10.35 -8.24 -7.55
#